data_d6e4b5665097e0fa43c542f993fe3e00
#
_entry.id   d6e4b5665097e0fa43c542f993fe3e00
#
_cell.length_a   1.000
_cell.length_b   1.000
_cell.length_c   1.000
_cell.angle_alpha   90.00
_cell.angle_beta   90.00
_cell.angle_gamma   90.00
#
_symmetry.space_group_name_H-M   'P 1'
#
loop_
_entity.id
_entity.type
_entity.pdbx_description
1 polymer ?
#
loop_
_entity_poly.entity_id
_entity_poly.type
_entity_poly.pdbx_seq_one_letter_code
_entity_poly.pdbx_strand_id
1 'polypeptide(L)'
;MKTCISTIASGMLLMVSLSSYGAEVAPVLDSKTCDPPKYPKAALMNEEQGTVALLFQVNPDGKVTDSKVDKSSGSKSLDKAALNAFSQCKFKPGTKDGKPDTLWAKIEFVWKLE
;
A
#
# COMPACT_ATOMS: atom_id res chain seq x y z
N MET A 1 28.69 -3.33 -45.22
CA MET A 1 28.72 -1.97 -44.82
C MET A 1 27.40 -1.46 -44.34
N LYS A 2 26.59 -1.14 -45.27
CA LYS A 2 25.32 -0.53 -44.96
C LYS A 2 24.42 -1.42 -44.18
N THR A 3 24.59 -2.68 -44.31
CA THR A 3 23.72 -3.64 -43.64
C THR A 3 23.75 -3.58 -42.15
N CYS A 4 24.82 -3.15 -41.63
CA CYS A 4 24.93 -3.10 -40.17
C CYS A 4 23.89 -2.19 -39.54
N ILE A 5 23.49 -1.23 -40.29
CA ILE A 5 22.58 -0.24 -39.76
C ILE A 5 21.26 -0.85 -39.41
N SER A 6 20.78 -1.73 -40.19
CA SER A 6 19.45 -2.29 -39.95
C SER A 6 19.41 -3.13 -38.69
N THR A 7 20.50 -3.78 -38.40
CA THR A 7 20.52 -4.58 -37.19
C THR A 7 20.31 -3.78 -35.93
N ILE A 8 20.80 -2.60 -35.94
CA ILE A 8 20.69 -1.76 -34.77
C ILE A 8 19.25 -1.40 -34.52
N ALA A 9 18.54 -1.16 -35.56
CA ALA A 9 17.15 -0.77 -35.44
C ALA A 9 16.32 -1.84 -34.76
N SER A 10 16.61 -3.08 -35.07
CA SER A 10 15.83 -4.15 -34.45
C SER A 10 16.06 -4.25 -32.97
N GLY A 11 17.24 -3.92 -32.54
CA GLY A 11 17.51 -3.97 -31.11
C GLY A 11 16.61 -3.05 -30.31
N MET A 12 16.32 -1.91 -30.85
CA MET A 12 15.48 -0.94 -30.16
C MET A 12 14.07 -1.45 -29.96
N LEU A 13 13.58 -2.16 -30.90
CA LEU A 13 12.23 -2.66 -30.81
C LEU A 13 12.04 -3.59 -29.64
N LEU A 14 13.02 -4.35 -29.32
CA LEU A 14 12.94 -5.28 -28.22
C LEU A 14 12.75 -4.60 -26.89
N MET A 15 13.41 -3.48 -26.72
CA MET A 15 13.30 -2.76 -25.45
C MET A 15 11.90 -2.25 -25.23
N VAL A 16 11.27 -1.82 -26.27
CA VAL A 16 9.92 -1.29 -26.17
C VAL A 16 8.96 -2.36 -25.66
N SER A 17 9.09 -3.55 -26.14
CA SER A 17 8.17 -4.61 -25.75
C SER A 17 8.31 -4.98 -24.28
N LEU A 18 9.46 -4.83 -23.69
CA LEU A 18 9.68 -5.17 -22.31
C LEU A 18 8.91 -4.28 -21.35
N SER A 19 8.74 -3.04 -21.72
CA SER A 19 8.09 -2.08 -20.82
C SER A 19 6.62 -2.36 -20.61
N SER A 20 6.02 -3.21 -21.39
CA SER A 20 4.60 -3.49 -21.27
C SER A 20 4.26 -4.58 -20.26
N TYR A 21 5.21 -5.21 -19.66
CA TYR A 21 4.98 -6.30 -18.73
C TYR A 21 4.90 -5.84 -17.28
N GLY A 22 4.22 -6.65 -16.47
CA GLY A 22 4.30 -6.55 -15.03
C GLY A 22 3.57 -5.40 -14.41
N ALA A 23 2.45 -5.06 -14.97
CA ALA A 23 1.66 -3.97 -14.39
C ALA A 23 0.92 -4.46 -13.16
N GLU A 24 1.47 -4.18 -12.01
CA GLU A 24 0.83 -4.46 -10.74
C GLU A 24 0.53 -3.15 -10.04
N VAL A 25 -0.74 -2.94 -9.70
CA VAL A 25 -1.19 -1.72 -9.04
C VAL A 25 -1.66 -2.08 -7.64
N ALA A 26 -1.06 -1.47 -6.64
CA ALA A 26 -1.40 -1.75 -5.25
C ALA A 26 -2.82 -1.24 -4.93
N PRO A 27 -3.50 -1.87 -3.96
CA PRO A 27 -4.79 -1.37 -3.50
C PRO A 27 -4.65 0.03 -2.90
N VAL A 28 -5.70 0.83 -3.01
CA VAL A 28 -5.72 2.19 -2.52
C VAL A 28 -6.81 2.36 -1.48
N LEU A 29 -6.46 2.96 -0.34
CA LEU A 29 -7.40 3.22 0.73
C LEU A 29 -8.47 4.21 0.30
N ASP A 30 -9.72 3.87 0.57
CA ASP A 30 -10.83 4.81 0.41
C ASP A 30 -11.18 5.37 1.78
N SER A 31 -10.64 6.54 2.08
CA SER A 31 -10.79 7.16 3.40
C SER A 31 -12.21 7.59 3.71
N LYS A 32 -13.09 7.61 2.72
CA LYS A 32 -14.49 7.98 2.94
C LYS A 32 -15.29 6.86 3.57
N THR A 33 -14.77 5.65 3.57
CA THR A 33 -15.51 4.47 4.05
C THR A 33 -15.30 4.20 5.53
N CYS A 34 -14.44 4.94 6.19
CA CYS A 34 -14.11 4.69 7.59
C CYS A 34 -13.67 5.97 8.28
N ASP A 35 -13.62 5.91 9.60
CA ASP A 35 -13.14 7.03 10.40
C ASP A 35 -11.64 6.94 10.57
N PRO A 36 -10.95 8.08 10.66
CA PRO A 36 -9.51 8.05 10.92
C PRO A 36 -9.23 7.50 12.32
N PRO A 37 -8.03 6.97 12.56
CA PRO A 37 -7.68 6.46 13.88
C PRO A 37 -7.78 7.56 14.93
N LYS A 38 -8.32 7.21 16.09
CA LYS A 38 -8.39 8.12 17.23
C LYS A 38 -7.24 7.83 18.17
N TYR A 39 -6.70 8.89 18.72
CA TYR A 39 -5.58 8.79 19.64
C TYR A 39 -6.03 8.03 20.91
N PRO A 40 -5.41 6.89 21.25
CA PRO A 40 -5.75 6.18 22.45
C PRO A 40 -5.47 7.02 23.68
N LYS A 41 -6.36 6.98 24.65
CA LYS A 41 -6.25 7.79 25.86
C LYS A 41 -4.94 7.55 26.59
N ALA A 42 -4.55 6.30 26.74
CA ALA A 42 -3.30 5.97 27.43
C ALA A 42 -2.08 6.55 26.70
N ALA A 43 -2.10 6.50 25.38
CA ALA A 43 -1.01 7.04 24.58
C ALA A 43 -0.95 8.56 24.68
N LEU A 44 -2.11 9.21 24.72
CA LEU A 44 -2.17 10.66 24.93
C LEU A 44 -1.56 11.05 26.27
N MET A 45 -1.93 10.34 27.32
CA MET A 45 -1.44 10.62 28.66
C MET A 45 0.06 10.43 28.78
N ASN A 46 0.60 9.49 28.04
CA ASN A 46 2.04 9.23 28.06
C ASN A 46 2.79 10.00 26.96
N GLU A 47 2.09 10.84 26.25
CA GLU A 47 2.66 11.66 25.17
C GLU A 47 3.39 10.82 24.11
N GLU A 48 2.82 9.69 23.78
CA GLU A 48 3.40 8.79 22.79
C GLU A 48 3.13 9.29 21.39
N GLN A 49 4.14 9.27 20.56
CA GLN A 49 4.07 9.68 19.16
C GLN A 49 4.93 8.76 18.32
N GLY A 50 4.72 8.77 17.03
CA GLY A 50 5.57 8.01 16.11
C GLY A 50 4.83 7.68 14.84
N THR A 51 5.56 7.10 13.91
CA THR A 51 5.02 6.66 12.63
C THR A 51 4.89 5.14 12.63
N VAL A 52 3.72 4.66 12.25
CA VAL A 52 3.50 3.23 12.12
C VAL A 52 3.32 2.89 10.64
N ALA A 53 3.93 1.80 10.20
CA ALA A 53 3.72 1.28 8.86
C ALA A 53 2.93 -0.01 8.96
N LEU A 54 1.85 -0.10 8.22
CA LEU A 54 0.91 -1.21 8.26
C LEU A 54 0.79 -1.86 6.89
N LEU A 55 0.52 -3.15 6.88
CA LEU A 55 0.24 -3.88 5.66
C LEU A 55 -1.15 -4.49 5.75
N PHE A 56 -1.91 -4.32 4.69
CA PHE A 56 -3.25 -4.87 4.59
C PHE A 56 -3.38 -5.68 3.32
N GLN A 57 -3.84 -6.90 3.46
CA GLN A 57 -4.15 -7.72 2.29
C GLN A 57 -5.57 -7.42 1.86
N VAL A 58 -5.74 -7.00 0.63
CA VAL A 58 -7.03 -6.56 0.10
C VAL A 58 -7.47 -7.49 -1.02
N ASN A 59 -8.68 -8.03 -0.91
CA ASN A 59 -9.20 -8.94 -1.92
C ASN A 59 -9.85 -8.16 -3.08
N PRO A 60 -10.25 -8.85 -4.15
CA PRO A 60 -10.87 -8.15 -5.30
C PRO A 60 -12.14 -7.38 -4.97
N ASP A 61 -12.80 -7.67 -3.85
CA ASP A 61 -13.97 -6.92 -3.40
C ASP A 61 -13.60 -5.65 -2.64
N GLY A 62 -12.32 -5.40 -2.43
CA GLY A 62 -11.88 -4.23 -1.69
C GLY A 62 -11.88 -4.40 -0.19
N LYS A 63 -12.07 -5.62 0.30
CA LYS A 63 -12.10 -5.89 1.74
C LYS A 63 -10.75 -6.37 2.24
N VAL A 64 -10.43 -5.98 3.46
CA VAL A 64 -9.21 -6.41 4.13
C VAL A 64 -9.41 -7.84 4.63
N THR A 65 -8.55 -8.74 4.18
CA THR A 65 -8.59 -10.15 4.57
C THR A 65 -7.48 -10.53 5.54
N ASP A 66 -6.46 -9.70 5.63
CA ASP A 66 -5.37 -9.90 6.56
C ASP A 66 -4.69 -8.56 6.82
N SER A 67 -4.04 -8.44 7.97
CA SER A 67 -3.36 -7.19 8.33
C SER A 67 -2.22 -7.48 9.27
N LYS A 68 -1.19 -6.64 9.21
CA LYS A 68 -0.06 -6.75 10.14
C LYS A 68 0.68 -5.43 10.23
N VAL A 69 1.42 -5.28 11.32
CA VAL A 69 2.30 -4.14 11.53
C VAL A 69 3.62 -4.43 10.85
N ASP A 70 3.98 -3.62 9.87
CA ASP A 70 5.24 -3.74 9.16
C ASP A 70 6.37 -3.07 9.95
N LYS A 71 6.10 -1.87 10.46
CA LYS A 71 7.05 -1.15 11.28
C LYS A 71 6.29 -0.44 12.40
N SER A 72 6.67 -0.73 13.64
CA SER A 72 6.02 -0.17 14.82
C SER A 72 6.34 1.30 15.00
N SER A 73 5.37 2.04 15.53
CA SER A 73 5.58 3.42 15.99
C SER A 73 6.43 3.49 17.25
N GLY A 74 6.65 2.36 17.91
CA GLY A 74 7.29 2.30 19.22
C GLY A 74 6.26 2.15 20.33
N SER A 75 4.99 2.25 20.03
CA SER A 75 3.90 2.12 21.00
C SER A 75 2.90 1.09 20.52
N LYS A 76 2.68 0.07 21.31
CA LYS A 76 1.70 -0.97 20.98
C LYS A 76 0.29 -0.42 20.90
N SER A 77 -0.05 0.54 21.76
CA SER A 77 -1.37 1.16 21.74
C SER A 77 -1.63 1.89 20.45
N LEU A 78 -0.65 2.66 19.98
CA LEU A 78 -0.76 3.40 18.73
C LEU A 78 -0.82 2.48 17.53
N ASP A 79 0.00 1.44 17.53
CA ASP A 79 0.03 0.47 16.44
C ASP A 79 -1.31 -0.24 16.32
N LYS A 80 -1.85 -0.68 17.46
CA LYS A 80 -3.11 -1.39 17.48
C LYS A 80 -4.28 -0.51 17.06
N ALA A 81 -4.29 0.73 17.53
CA ALA A 81 -5.34 1.68 17.18
C ALA A 81 -5.37 1.95 15.68
N ALA A 82 -4.20 2.15 15.09
CA ALA A 82 -4.11 2.37 13.66
C ALA A 82 -4.53 1.13 12.87
N LEU A 83 -4.06 -0.04 13.27
CA LEU A 83 -4.38 -1.28 12.61
C LEU A 83 -5.89 -1.53 12.60
N ASN A 84 -6.53 -1.36 13.75
CA ASN A 84 -7.97 -1.56 13.87
C ASN A 84 -8.77 -0.57 13.03
N ALA A 85 -8.38 0.69 13.06
CA ALA A 85 -9.10 1.72 12.32
C ALA A 85 -9.04 1.49 10.82
N PHE A 86 -7.85 1.25 10.30
CA PHE A 86 -7.68 1.07 8.86
C PHE A 86 -8.21 -0.28 8.36
N SER A 87 -8.25 -1.29 9.21
CA SER A 87 -8.78 -2.60 8.80
C SER A 87 -10.28 -2.56 8.54
N GLN A 88 -10.97 -1.57 9.06
CA GLN A 88 -12.40 -1.39 8.82
C GLN A 88 -12.70 -0.62 7.56
N CYS A 89 -11.69 -0.03 6.96
CA CYS A 89 -11.87 0.75 5.75
C CYS A 89 -12.01 -0.16 4.54
N LYS A 90 -12.64 0.37 3.51
CA LYS A 90 -12.64 -0.30 2.22
C LYS A 90 -11.49 0.24 1.39
N PHE A 91 -10.99 -0.60 0.54
CA PHE A 91 -9.91 -0.24 -0.37
C PHE A 91 -10.40 -0.41 -1.79
N LYS A 92 -9.83 0.37 -2.68
CA LYS A 92 -9.96 0.08 -4.10
C LYS A 92 -9.07 -1.12 -4.37
N PRO A 93 -9.59 -2.21 -4.96
CA PRO A 93 -8.77 -3.41 -5.16
C PRO A 93 -7.54 -3.13 -6.00
N GLY A 94 -6.46 -3.81 -5.68
CA GLY A 94 -5.28 -3.78 -6.52
C GLY A 94 -5.51 -4.60 -7.77
N THR A 95 -4.68 -4.38 -8.76
CA THR A 95 -4.79 -5.12 -10.02
C THR A 95 -3.44 -5.72 -10.40
N LYS A 96 -3.51 -6.85 -11.08
CA LYS A 96 -2.36 -7.48 -11.66
C LYS A 96 -2.67 -7.71 -13.13
N ASP A 97 -1.88 -7.11 -13.99
CA ASP A 97 -2.11 -7.14 -15.44
C ASP A 97 -3.52 -6.66 -15.80
N GLY A 98 -3.98 -5.63 -15.10
CA GLY A 98 -5.28 -5.03 -15.37
C GLY A 98 -6.47 -5.72 -14.72
N LYS A 99 -6.26 -6.83 -14.02
CA LYS A 99 -7.35 -7.58 -13.39
C LYS A 99 -7.29 -7.46 -11.87
N PRO A 100 -8.42 -7.30 -11.20
CA PRO A 100 -8.44 -7.27 -9.75
C PRO A 100 -7.85 -8.55 -9.16
N ASP A 101 -7.01 -8.39 -8.16
CA ASP A 101 -6.35 -9.52 -7.51
C ASP A 101 -6.17 -9.20 -6.02
N THR A 102 -5.85 -10.22 -5.25
CA THR A 102 -5.56 -10.04 -3.84
C THR A 102 -4.12 -9.58 -3.69
N LEU A 103 -3.95 -8.35 -3.22
CA LEU A 103 -2.63 -7.74 -3.10
C LEU A 103 -2.50 -7.03 -1.77
N TRP A 104 -1.26 -6.76 -1.38
CA TRP A 104 -0.97 -6.05 -0.14
C TRP A 104 -0.86 -4.55 -0.40
N ALA A 105 -1.45 -3.78 0.50
CA ALA A 105 -1.33 -2.32 0.51
C ALA A 105 -0.51 -1.91 1.72
N LYS A 106 0.33 -0.92 1.57
CA LYS A 106 1.11 -0.35 2.67
C LYS A 106 0.55 1.01 3.05
N ILE A 107 0.27 1.20 4.33
CA ILE A 107 -0.23 2.46 4.87
C ILE A 107 0.75 2.94 5.93
N GLU A 108 1.20 4.17 5.80
CA GLU A 108 1.99 4.80 6.86
C GLU A 108 1.15 5.86 7.53
N PHE A 109 1.09 5.84 8.84
CA PHE A 109 0.30 6.78 9.60
C PHE A 109 1.17 7.44 10.67
N VAL A 110 1.10 8.77 10.74
CA VAL A 110 1.90 9.54 11.68
C VAL A 110 1.03 9.96 12.85
N TRP A 111 1.40 9.52 14.04
CA TRP A 111 0.76 9.94 15.28
C TRP A 111 1.51 11.15 15.81
N LYS A 112 0.83 12.27 15.87
CA LYS A 112 1.41 13.52 16.35
C LYS A 112 0.55 14.14 17.42
N LEU A 113 1.19 14.67 18.44
CA LEU A 113 0.51 15.48 19.46
C LEU A 113 0.58 16.94 19.03
N GLU A 114 -0.48 17.67 19.33
CA GLU A 114 -0.53 19.09 18.98
C GLU A 114 -0.34 19.97 20.19
#